data_0735360d9962e04ea7e80abe2b964cec
#
_entry.id   0735360d9962e04ea7e80abe2b964cec
#
_cell.length_a   1.000
_cell.length_b   1.000
_cell.length_c   1.000
_cell.angle_alpha   90.00
_cell.angle_beta   90.00
_cell.angle_gamma   90.00
#
_symmetry.space_group_name_H-M   'P 1'
#
loop_
_entity.id
_entity.type
_entity.pdbx_description
1 polymer ?
#
loop_
_entity_poly.entity_id
_entity_poly.type
_entity_poly.pdbx_seq_one_letter_code
_entity_poly.pdbx_strand_id
1 'polypeptide(L)'
;MTIRYQLVCRINNMKKLYIGAVALCLIIQGCGPITNTENNNLIETYQCEVLLEGGSGKATLLSPAVVTVDDEEIDVELIWSSPNYDYMIVDDVQYDNEADIGDNSSFTIPIPDFDQSFTVIADTTAMSAPHEIEYTLTVYSPNNQISIDADDNAIDSRTDNVSLDGLTYVDSLQLDYAKEFTIDYYQDDDGNLYNYICIGSGEQKQEFLQAQSKENEEYDTISVDKTYLVSTSVMDLLAELDVLDNVPLSGTDINNWSVQEAVDAMNEGNMVYAGKYSAPDYELLLSTGCNFAIENTMIYHSPQVIEKLQDLGITVMVERSSYESNPLARLEWIKFYGVLYGKLEQAETFFDEQVKRVNDISSETIDSTQSVAVFSVTSQGLVTVRRPGDYLTSMIDMAGGEYTPSSLQGIDSGNSSSVNITVEEFYEIAKDADYLIYNGTISGDVDTMESLEEELPILSKFNAVLNNNVYCLSQDYFQQTTHMVDLIEEIHGVLIGDATDSFEYLSPID
;
A
#
# COMPACT_ATOMS: atom_id res chain seq x y z
N MET A 1 -7.40 -57.34 23.18
CA MET A 1 -7.00 -56.27 22.23
C MET A 1 -8.12 -55.22 22.16
N THR A 2 -8.65 -54.76 23.33
CA THR A 2 -9.83 -53.88 23.37
C THR A 2 -9.77 -52.90 24.58
N ILE A 3 -8.58 -52.59 25.08
CA ILE A 3 -8.42 -51.71 26.26
C ILE A 3 -7.48 -50.50 25.94
N ARG A 4 -6.89 -50.39 24.76
CA ARG A 4 -6.05 -49.26 24.40
C ARG A 4 -6.77 -48.12 23.61
N TYR A 5 -7.97 -48.33 23.12
CA TYR A 5 -8.72 -47.33 22.35
C TYR A 5 -9.58 -46.36 23.17
N GLN A 6 -9.74 -46.61 24.48
CA GLN A 6 -10.56 -45.71 25.34
C GLN A 6 -9.76 -44.67 26.14
N LEU A 7 -8.43 -44.70 26.08
CA LEU A 7 -7.63 -43.69 26.81
C LEU A 7 -7.23 -42.48 25.94
N VAL A 8 -7.18 -42.67 24.65
CA VAL A 8 -6.82 -41.57 23.69
C VAL A 8 -7.98 -40.60 23.49
N CYS A 9 -9.23 -41.07 23.50
CA CYS A 9 -10.41 -40.17 23.40
C CYS A 9 -10.73 -39.35 24.67
N ARG A 10 -10.04 -39.56 25.79
CA ARG A 10 -10.27 -38.75 27.00
C ARG A 10 -9.27 -37.62 27.20
N ILE A 11 -8.16 -37.62 26.47
CA ILE A 11 -7.16 -36.57 26.55
C ILE A 11 -7.51 -35.42 25.60
N ASN A 12 -8.07 -35.70 24.41
CA ASN A 12 -8.49 -34.65 23.46
C ASN A 12 -9.74 -33.84 23.92
N ASN A 13 -10.57 -34.34 24.83
CA ASN A 13 -11.70 -33.58 25.33
C ASN A 13 -11.39 -32.67 26.54
N MET A 14 -10.16 -32.67 27.05
CA MET A 14 -9.76 -31.74 28.11
C MET A 14 -8.99 -30.49 27.58
N LYS A 15 -8.48 -30.52 26.36
CA LYS A 15 -7.83 -29.35 25.73
C LYS A 15 -8.82 -28.29 25.18
N LYS A 16 -10.10 -28.66 24.95
CA LYS A 16 -11.13 -27.72 24.45
C LYS A 16 -11.82 -26.85 25.52
N LEU A 17 -11.40 -26.89 26.79
CA LEU A 17 -12.07 -26.16 27.89
C LEU A 17 -11.21 -25.01 28.48
N TYR A 18 -10.09 -24.62 27.87
CA TYR A 18 -9.22 -23.60 28.43
C TYR A 18 -9.07 -22.33 27.55
N ILE A 19 -9.72 -22.23 26.39
CA ILE A 19 -9.64 -21.06 25.50
C ILE A 19 -10.75 -20.02 25.74
N GLY A 20 -11.64 -20.24 26.72
CA GLY A 20 -12.78 -19.36 26.97
C GLY A 20 -12.69 -18.44 28.20
N ALA A 21 -11.52 -18.11 28.75
CA ALA A 21 -11.47 -17.36 30.01
C ALA A 21 -10.25 -16.38 30.16
N VAL A 22 -9.87 -15.65 29.12
CA VAL A 22 -8.94 -14.52 29.29
C VAL A 22 -9.45 -13.29 28.49
N ALA A 23 -10.62 -12.84 28.80
CA ALA A 23 -11.07 -11.49 28.49
C ALA A 23 -11.86 -10.98 29.68
N LEU A 24 -11.23 -10.43 30.67
CA LEU A 24 -11.70 -9.38 31.56
C LEU A 24 -10.87 -9.33 32.85
N CYS A 25 -9.87 -8.45 32.93
CA CYS A 25 -9.48 -7.76 34.18
C CYS A 25 -8.39 -6.73 33.87
N LEU A 26 -8.83 -5.53 33.55
CA LEU A 26 -8.04 -4.32 33.77
C LEU A 26 -8.69 -3.54 34.90
N ILE A 27 -7.80 -2.94 35.71
CA ILE A 27 -8.00 -1.96 36.78
C ILE A 27 -8.21 -2.58 38.17
N ILE A 28 -7.16 -2.50 39.02
CA ILE A 28 -7.09 -1.69 40.24
C ILE A 28 -5.63 -1.72 40.79
N GLN A 29 -5.08 -0.51 41.04
CA GLN A 29 -3.82 -0.27 41.76
C GLN A 29 -3.90 -0.65 43.23
N GLY A 30 -2.79 -1.16 43.80
CA GLY A 30 -2.62 -1.22 45.25
C GLY A 30 -1.40 -2.02 45.69
N CYS A 31 -0.47 -1.36 46.34
CA CYS A 31 0.82 -1.80 46.90
C CYS A 31 0.84 -3.06 47.78
N GLY A 32 1.98 -3.78 47.71
CA GLY A 32 2.58 -4.53 48.80
C GLY A 32 3.13 -5.89 48.41
N PRO A 33 4.35 -6.29 48.83
CA PRO A 33 5.04 -7.46 48.33
C PRO A 33 4.61 -8.74 49.05
N ILE A 34 4.24 -9.76 48.28
CA ILE A 34 4.19 -11.15 48.76
C ILE A 34 4.87 -12.00 47.68
N THR A 35 6.01 -12.56 48.07
CA THR A 35 6.72 -13.61 47.34
C THR A 35 5.88 -14.88 47.28
N ASN A 36 5.50 -15.28 46.04
CA ASN A 36 5.21 -16.66 45.71
C ASN A 36 5.72 -16.94 44.29
N THR A 37 6.69 -17.81 44.19
CA THR A 37 7.17 -18.44 42.97
C THR A 37 6.10 -19.37 42.42
N GLU A 38 5.38 -18.92 41.41
CA GLU A 38 4.66 -19.77 40.46
C GLU A 38 5.20 -19.45 39.07
N ASN A 39 5.58 -20.49 38.31
CA ASN A 39 6.02 -20.42 36.92
C ASN A 39 4.90 -19.77 36.09
N ASN A 40 5.06 -18.52 35.73
CA ASN A 40 4.32 -17.89 34.67
C ASN A 40 5.04 -18.19 33.36
N ASN A 41 4.56 -19.15 32.57
CA ASN A 41 4.89 -19.21 31.15
C ASN A 41 4.42 -17.89 30.54
N LEU A 42 5.37 -17.10 30.05
CA LEU A 42 5.10 -15.89 29.29
C LEU A 42 4.82 -16.33 27.86
N ILE A 43 3.56 -16.30 27.44
CA ILE A 43 3.19 -16.43 26.04
C ILE A 43 3.43 -15.04 25.41
N GLU A 44 4.36 -14.99 24.46
CA GLU A 44 4.66 -13.79 23.71
C GLU A 44 4.07 -13.91 22.30
N THR A 45 3.46 -12.84 21.80
CA THR A 45 2.84 -12.81 20.47
C THR A 45 3.49 -11.72 19.62
N TYR A 46 3.86 -12.08 18.40
CA TYR A 46 4.55 -11.21 17.45
C TYR A 46 3.81 -11.14 16.12
N GLN A 47 4.02 -10.04 15.40
CA GLN A 47 3.69 -9.95 13.98
C GLN A 47 5.00 -10.18 13.20
N CYS A 48 5.04 -11.22 12.36
CA CYS A 48 6.25 -11.64 11.66
C CYS A 48 5.99 -11.74 10.17
N GLU A 49 6.91 -11.25 9.36
CA GLU A 49 6.82 -11.45 7.92
C GLU A 49 6.96 -12.93 7.56
N VAL A 50 6.18 -13.38 6.58
CA VAL A 50 6.22 -14.74 6.06
C VAL A 50 6.44 -14.72 4.54
N LEU A 51 7.32 -15.60 4.07
CA LEU A 51 7.60 -15.82 2.65
C LEU A 51 7.17 -17.23 2.28
N LEU A 52 6.34 -17.34 1.23
CA LEU A 52 5.93 -18.63 0.64
C LEU A 52 6.48 -18.74 -0.77
N GLU A 53 7.29 -19.75 -1.02
CA GLU A 53 7.88 -20.01 -2.32
C GLU A 53 7.41 -21.37 -2.85
N GLY A 54 7.22 -21.48 -4.16
CA GLY A 54 6.83 -22.75 -4.82
C GLY A 54 5.43 -22.73 -5.43
N GLY A 55 4.94 -23.90 -5.77
CA GLY A 55 3.67 -24.08 -6.45
C GLY A 55 3.62 -23.36 -7.81
N SER A 56 2.44 -22.80 -8.17
CA SER A 56 2.25 -22.05 -9.41
C SER A 56 2.52 -20.54 -9.28
N GLY A 57 2.94 -20.08 -8.10
CA GLY A 57 3.13 -18.65 -7.79
C GLY A 57 1.83 -17.84 -7.68
N LYS A 58 0.66 -18.49 -7.69
CA LYS A 58 -0.64 -17.83 -7.58
C LYS A 58 -1.19 -17.78 -6.16
N ALA A 59 -0.76 -18.70 -5.31
CA ALA A 59 -1.14 -18.75 -3.92
C ALA A 59 -0.16 -17.93 -3.09
N THR A 60 -0.68 -17.11 -2.21
CA THR A 60 0.10 -16.29 -1.27
C THR A 60 -0.45 -16.47 0.14
N LEU A 61 0.36 -16.15 1.13
CA LEU A 61 -0.05 -16.02 2.52
C LEU A 61 -0.22 -14.55 2.89
N LEU A 62 -1.05 -14.28 3.87
CA LEU A 62 -1.11 -12.97 4.49
C LEU A 62 0.19 -12.74 5.26
N SER A 63 0.84 -11.61 5.01
CA SER A 63 2.04 -11.17 5.73
C SER A 63 1.85 -9.71 6.17
N PRO A 64 2.20 -9.32 7.42
CA PRO A 64 2.74 -10.19 8.47
C PRO A 64 1.71 -11.17 9.05
N ALA A 65 2.19 -12.35 9.49
CA ALA A 65 1.41 -13.37 10.18
C ALA A 65 1.58 -13.25 11.69
N VAL A 66 0.62 -13.76 12.45
CA VAL A 66 0.70 -13.81 13.91
C VAL A 66 1.53 -15.01 14.34
N VAL A 67 2.58 -14.77 15.11
CA VAL A 67 3.45 -15.79 15.69
C VAL A 67 3.31 -15.79 17.21
N THR A 68 3.08 -16.94 17.79
CA THR A 68 3.00 -17.14 19.23
C THR A 68 4.19 -17.97 19.71
N VAL A 69 4.93 -17.43 20.66
CA VAL A 69 6.07 -18.11 21.29
C VAL A 69 5.69 -18.50 22.72
N ASP A 70 5.70 -19.81 23.00
CA ASP A 70 5.63 -20.39 24.34
C ASP A 70 6.99 -21.02 24.65
N ASP A 71 7.36 -21.19 25.90
CA ASP A 71 8.70 -21.56 26.38
C ASP A 71 9.46 -22.63 25.55
N GLU A 72 8.76 -23.47 24.77
CA GLU A 72 9.35 -24.58 23.99
C GLU A 72 8.83 -24.69 22.54
N GLU A 73 7.81 -23.91 22.13
CA GLU A 73 7.18 -24.03 20.80
C GLU A 73 6.93 -22.64 20.19
N ILE A 74 7.15 -22.52 18.88
CA ILE A 74 6.86 -21.35 18.08
C ILE A 74 5.78 -21.74 17.07
N ASP A 75 4.60 -21.17 17.18
CA ASP A 75 3.47 -21.41 16.28
C ASP A 75 3.18 -20.16 15.43
N VAL A 76 2.88 -20.35 14.14
CA VAL A 76 2.45 -19.28 13.23
C VAL A 76 1.04 -19.54 12.74
N GLU A 77 0.20 -18.53 12.79
CA GLU A 77 -1.13 -18.52 12.16
C GLU A 77 -1.00 -18.03 10.72
N LEU A 78 -1.21 -18.92 9.76
CA LEU A 78 -1.09 -18.66 8.32
C LEU A 78 -2.47 -18.53 7.70
N ILE A 79 -2.73 -17.41 7.03
CA ILE A 79 -3.96 -17.18 6.28
C ILE A 79 -3.63 -17.16 4.78
N TRP A 80 -4.22 -18.07 4.01
CA TRP A 80 -4.03 -18.16 2.57
C TRP A 80 -4.83 -17.10 1.82
N SER A 81 -4.38 -16.74 0.62
CA SER A 81 -5.14 -15.84 -0.27
C SER A 81 -6.37 -16.50 -0.93
N SER A 82 -6.76 -17.69 -0.51
CA SER A 82 -7.85 -18.49 -1.09
C SER A 82 -8.55 -19.37 -0.05
N PRO A 83 -9.86 -19.57 -0.16
CA PRO A 83 -10.62 -20.50 0.72
C PRO A 83 -10.48 -21.96 0.29
N ASN A 84 -9.62 -22.28 -0.67
CA ASN A 84 -9.58 -23.59 -1.31
C ASN A 84 -8.46 -24.50 -0.80
N TYR A 85 -7.96 -24.30 0.40
CA TYR A 85 -7.02 -25.22 1.06
C TYR A 85 -7.71 -25.88 2.24
N ASP A 86 -7.69 -27.22 2.30
CA ASP A 86 -8.41 -27.98 3.33
C ASP A 86 -7.46 -28.54 4.42
N TYR A 87 -6.20 -28.78 4.11
CA TYR A 87 -5.17 -29.11 5.10
C TYR A 87 -3.76 -28.70 4.66
N MET A 88 -2.87 -28.58 5.65
CA MET A 88 -1.42 -28.48 5.48
C MET A 88 -0.71 -29.65 6.16
N ILE A 89 0.47 -30.02 5.66
CA ILE A 89 1.35 -31.00 6.29
C ILE A 89 2.70 -30.35 6.58
N VAL A 90 3.12 -30.45 7.83
CA VAL A 90 4.44 -30.01 8.32
C VAL A 90 5.06 -31.15 9.12
N ASP A 91 6.26 -31.60 8.77
CA ASP A 91 6.97 -32.70 9.40
C ASP A 91 6.10 -33.98 9.57
N ASP A 92 5.41 -34.38 8.50
CA ASP A 92 4.50 -35.53 8.44
C ASP A 92 3.24 -35.40 9.37
N VAL A 93 2.96 -34.22 9.92
CA VAL A 93 1.77 -33.92 10.71
C VAL A 93 0.78 -33.09 9.89
N GLN A 94 -0.48 -33.54 9.84
CA GLN A 94 -1.54 -32.81 9.15
C GLN A 94 -2.21 -31.81 10.06
N TYR A 95 -2.41 -30.60 9.55
CA TYR A 95 -3.16 -29.49 10.16
C TYR A 95 -4.36 -29.20 9.28
N ASP A 96 -5.57 -29.33 9.82
CA ASP A 96 -6.81 -29.09 9.10
C ASP A 96 -7.13 -27.59 9.07
N ASN A 97 -7.82 -27.13 8.02
CA ASN A 97 -8.27 -25.74 7.90
C ASN A 97 -9.13 -25.33 9.11
N GLU A 98 -8.77 -24.21 9.73
CA GLU A 98 -9.44 -23.66 10.92
C GLU A 98 -10.44 -22.55 10.58
N ALA A 99 -10.47 -22.07 9.33
CA ALA A 99 -11.35 -20.99 8.89
C ALA A 99 -12.82 -21.41 8.84
N ASP A 100 -13.71 -20.46 9.05
CA ASP A 100 -15.16 -20.65 8.85
C ASP A 100 -15.49 -20.82 7.35
N ILE A 101 -16.67 -21.40 7.08
CA ILE A 101 -17.09 -21.69 5.70
C ILE A 101 -17.26 -20.38 4.92
N GLY A 102 -16.42 -20.19 3.89
CA GLY A 102 -16.44 -19.04 3.01
C GLY A 102 -15.30 -18.06 3.24
N ASP A 103 -14.58 -18.20 4.36
CA ASP A 103 -13.38 -17.44 4.64
C ASP A 103 -12.13 -18.04 3.97
N ASN A 104 -11.09 -17.25 3.84
CA ASN A 104 -9.79 -17.72 3.38
C ASN A 104 -9.24 -18.80 4.32
N SER A 105 -8.63 -19.83 3.76
CA SER A 105 -8.12 -20.94 4.56
C SER A 105 -7.07 -20.49 5.56
N SER A 106 -7.21 -20.91 6.83
CA SER A 106 -6.34 -20.54 7.95
C SER A 106 -5.80 -21.79 8.65
N PHE A 107 -4.51 -21.73 9.06
CA PHE A 107 -3.82 -22.85 9.71
C PHE A 107 -2.88 -22.33 10.78
N THR A 108 -2.92 -22.91 11.97
CA THR A 108 -1.90 -22.69 13.00
C THR A 108 -0.93 -23.85 12.98
N ILE A 109 0.33 -23.58 12.61
CA ILE A 109 1.37 -24.61 12.46
C ILE A 109 2.62 -24.26 13.26
N PRO A 110 3.38 -25.26 13.78
CA PRO A 110 4.68 -25.01 14.39
C PRO A 110 5.75 -24.70 13.33
N ILE A 111 6.69 -23.85 13.70
CA ILE A 111 7.88 -23.58 12.89
C ILE A 111 9.15 -24.04 13.60
N PRO A 112 10.19 -24.45 12.84
CA PRO A 112 11.43 -24.96 13.45
C PRO A 112 12.22 -23.87 14.18
N ASP A 113 12.30 -22.69 13.62
CA ASP A 113 12.92 -21.47 14.16
C ASP A 113 12.61 -20.29 13.25
N PHE A 114 12.82 -19.05 13.73
CA PHE A 114 12.78 -17.87 12.89
C PHE A 114 13.94 -17.85 11.88
N ASP A 115 13.75 -17.15 10.76
CA ASP A 115 14.73 -16.93 9.69
C ASP A 115 15.25 -18.27 9.06
N GLN A 116 14.54 -19.37 9.28
CA GLN A 116 14.86 -20.67 8.70
C GLN A 116 13.76 -21.14 7.77
N SER A 117 14.11 -21.40 6.50
CA SER A 117 13.19 -21.97 5.52
C SER A 117 12.94 -23.46 5.79
N PHE A 118 11.69 -23.90 5.68
CA PHE A 118 11.27 -25.29 5.82
C PHE A 118 10.17 -25.65 4.82
N THR A 119 10.01 -26.96 4.58
CA THR A 119 9.02 -27.44 3.60
C THR A 119 7.66 -27.63 4.26
N VAL A 120 6.62 -27.15 3.59
CA VAL A 120 5.22 -27.41 3.92
C VAL A 120 4.50 -27.97 2.69
N ILE A 121 3.52 -28.83 2.88
CA ILE A 121 2.62 -29.31 1.82
C ILE A 121 1.23 -28.77 2.12
N ALA A 122 0.55 -28.22 1.10
CA ALA A 122 -0.83 -27.78 1.21
C ALA A 122 -1.70 -28.44 0.16
N ASP A 123 -2.82 -29.03 0.55
CA ASP A 123 -3.80 -29.60 -0.38
C ASP A 123 -4.79 -28.56 -0.84
N THR A 124 -4.97 -28.44 -2.17
CA THR A 124 -5.94 -27.53 -2.75
C THR A 124 -7.13 -28.23 -3.35
N THR A 125 -8.33 -27.78 -2.94
CA THR A 125 -9.62 -28.24 -3.46
C THR A 125 -10.10 -27.48 -4.70
N ALA A 126 -9.33 -26.49 -5.19
CA ALA A 126 -9.66 -25.70 -6.37
C ALA A 126 -9.68 -26.53 -7.68
N MET A 127 -9.08 -27.71 -7.65
CA MET A 127 -9.08 -28.68 -8.77
C MET A 127 -10.14 -29.76 -8.55
N SER A 128 -10.51 -30.47 -9.62
CA SER A 128 -11.52 -31.55 -9.59
C SER A 128 -11.14 -32.79 -8.75
N ALA A 129 -9.92 -32.83 -8.22
CA ALA A 129 -9.43 -33.82 -7.27
C ALA A 129 -8.47 -33.11 -6.29
N PRO A 130 -8.37 -33.54 -5.01
CA PRO A 130 -7.37 -33.04 -4.07
C PRO A 130 -5.98 -33.06 -4.69
N HIS A 131 -5.22 -32.00 -4.48
CA HIS A 131 -3.89 -31.87 -5.08
C HIS A 131 -2.92 -31.24 -4.08
N GLU A 132 -2.07 -32.08 -3.53
CA GLU A 132 -0.98 -31.67 -2.64
C GLU A 132 0.10 -30.92 -3.42
N ILE A 133 0.48 -29.74 -2.95
CA ILE A 133 1.52 -28.87 -3.52
C ILE A 133 2.55 -28.63 -2.44
N GLU A 134 3.83 -28.84 -2.79
CA GLU A 134 4.95 -28.55 -1.93
C GLU A 134 5.35 -27.08 -2.05
N TYR A 135 5.54 -26.42 -0.89
CA TYR A 135 6.00 -25.05 -0.76
C TYR A 135 7.19 -24.99 0.21
N THR A 136 7.99 -23.96 0.07
CA THR A 136 8.97 -23.54 1.05
C THR A 136 8.44 -22.35 1.82
N LEU A 137 8.39 -22.43 3.14
CA LEU A 137 7.94 -21.37 4.03
C LEU A 137 9.10 -20.84 4.87
N THR A 138 9.19 -19.52 4.99
CA THR A 138 10.12 -18.84 5.89
C THR A 138 9.33 -17.86 6.75
N VAL A 139 9.52 -17.90 8.07
CA VAL A 139 8.97 -16.94 9.03
C VAL A 139 10.11 -16.13 9.60
N TYR A 140 10.09 -14.82 9.37
CA TYR A 140 11.19 -13.94 9.79
C TYR A 140 11.07 -13.55 11.26
N SER A 141 12.21 -13.38 11.93
CA SER A 141 12.24 -13.03 13.36
C SER A 141 11.65 -11.63 13.61
N PRO A 142 10.97 -11.41 14.75
CA PRO A 142 10.44 -10.11 15.11
C PRO A 142 11.51 -9.03 15.30
N ASN A 143 12.77 -9.40 15.49
CA ASN A 143 13.91 -8.49 15.56
C ASN A 143 14.45 -8.04 14.20
N ASN A 144 14.01 -8.66 13.11
CA ASN A 144 14.22 -8.18 11.73
C ASN A 144 13.12 -7.21 11.30
N GLN A 145 12.12 -6.99 12.12
CA GLN A 145 11.20 -5.88 11.91
C GLN A 145 11.93 -4.58 12.19
N ILE A 146 12.02 -3.74 11.19
CA ILE A 146 12.26 -2.31 11.39
C ILE A 146 11.17 -1.86 12.35
N SER A 147 11.51 -1.63 13.62
CA SER A 147 10.60 -1.13 14.62
C SER A 147 10.11 0.24 14.16
N ILE A 148 8.85 0.33 13.75
CA ILE A 148 8.15 1.60 13.61
C ILE A 148 7.77 2.01 15.04
N ASP A 149 8.73 2.52 15.79
CA ASP A 149 8.44 3.32 16.96
C ASP A 149 8.01 4.70 16.46
N ALA A 150 6.75 5.01 16.71
CA ALA A 150 6.24 6.37 16.61
C ALA A 150 6.95 7.22 17.70
N ASP A 151 8.11 7.75 17.38
CA ASP A 151 8.70 8.88 18.07
C ASP A 151 9.62 9.65 17.11
N ASP A 152 9.40 10.96 17.04
CA ASP A 152 10.17 11.95 16.31
C ASP A 152 11.69 11.73 16.45
N ASN A 153 12.33 11.32 15.39
CA ASN A 153 13.74 11.47 15.00
C ASN A 153 14.25 10.24 14.23
N ALA A 154 13.77 9.99 13.06
CA ALA A 154 14.30 8.92 12.24
C ALA A 154 14.61 9.39 10.82
N ILE A 155 15.68 10.13 10.66
CA ILE A 155 16.53 10.10 9.47
C ILE A 155 17.94 10.54 9.92
N ASP A 156 18.58 9.70 10.73
CA ASP A 156 20.05 9.79 10.90
C ASP A 156 20.64 8.44 11.33
N SER A 157 20.38 7.38 10.55
CA SER A 157 21.07 6.10 10.72
C SER A 157 21.36 5.38 9.40
N ARG A 158 21.65 6.11 8.32
CA ARG A 158 22.38 5.54 7.18
C ARG A 158 23.87 5.66 7.47
N THR A 159 24.39 4.71 8.24
CA THR A 159 25.83 4.69 8.56
C THR A 159 26.67 3.97 7.49
N ASP A 160 26.06 3.38 6.45
CA ASP A 160 26.80 2.70 5.40
C ASP A 160 26.35 3.17 4.01
N ASN A 161 27.04 4.18 3.46
CA ASN A 161 26.91 4.53 2.05
C ASN A 161 27.33 3.32 1.21
N VAL A 162 26.56 3.03 0.16
CA VAL A 162 26.91 1.93 -0.77
C VAL A 162 28.26 2.22 -1.38
N SER A 163 29.18 1.25 -1.29
CA SER A 163 30.50 1.36 -1.92
C SER A 163 30.38 1.04 -3.40
N LEU A 164 30.49 2.05 -4.25
CA LEU A 164 30.53 1.91 -5.71
C LEU A 164 31.97 2.02 -6.19
N ASP A 165 32.42 1.04 -6.99
CA ASP A 165 33.78 1.02 -7.51
C ASP A 165 34.06 2.27 -8.36
N GLY A 166 35.11 3.02 -8.01
CA GLY A 166 35.52 4.23 -8.72
C GLY A 166 34.69 5.48 -8.41
N LEU A 167 33.68 5.39 -7.54
CA LEU A 167 32.83 6.51 -7.15
C LEU A 167 32.95 6.83 -5.66
N THR A 168 33.02 8.10 -5.33
CA THR A 168 33.07 8.61 -3.96
C THR A 168 31.73 9.25 -3.62
N TYR A 169 31.14 8.87 -2.49
CA TYR A 169 29.92 9.49 -1.96
C TYR A 169 30.14 10.97 -1.66
N VAL A 170 29.18 11.81 -2.00
CA VAL A 170 29.20 13.26 -1.81
C VAL A 170 28.13 13.73 -0.83
N ASP A 171 26.87 13.37 -1.09
CA ASP A 171 25.70 13.81 -0.31
C ASP A 171 24.47 12.92 -0.64
N SER A 172 23.34 13.18 0.00
CA SER A 172 22.06 12.53 -0.29
C SER A 172 20.94 13.54 -0.45
N LEU A 173 19.96 13.21 -1.28
CA LEU A 173 18.72 13.98 -1.35
C LEU A 173 18.01 13.93 0.01
N GLN A 174 17.66 15.10 0.54
CA GLN A 174 16.93 15.20 1.80
C GLN A 174 15.43 14.98 1.56
N LEU A 175 14.86 14.03 2.30
CA LEU A 175 13.44 13.68 2.27
C LEU A 175 12.86 13.86 3.67
N ASP A 176 11.68 14.48 3.74
CA ASP A 176 11.00 14.76 5.00
C ASP A 176 9.90 13.71 5.30
N TYR A 177 9.31 13.13 4.25
CA TYR A 177 8.12 12.25 4.36
C TYR A 177 8.30 10.93 3.63
N ALA A 178 8.84 10.93 2.40
CA ALA A 178 8.94 9.74 1.54
C ALA A 178 9.92 8.71 2.10
N LYS A 179 9.55 7.42 2.01
CA LYS A 179 10.31 6.28 2.53
C LYS A 179 10.62 5.21 1.49
N GLU A 180 9.87 5.21 0.38
CA GLU A 180 9.98 4.18 -0.65
C GLU A 180 11.11 4.43 -1.65
N PHE A 181 11.85 5.55 -1.54
CA PHE A 181 13.04 5.79 -2.37
C PHE A 181 14.13 6.55 -1.63
N THR A 182 15.34 6.50 -2.21
CA THR A 182 16.50 7.32 -1.79
C THR A 182 17.36 7.65 -2.99
N ILE A 183 18.01 8.80 -2.95
CA ILE A 183 18.97 9.22 -3.95
C ILE A 183 20.24 9.72 -3.27
N ASP A 184 21.37 9.05 -3.55
CA ASP A 184 22.68 9.42 -3.07
C ASP A 184 23.52 9.98 -4.23
N TYR A 185 24.28 11.03 -3.96
CA TYR A 185 25.14 11.67 -4.95
C TYR A 185 26.56 11.15 -4.83
N TYR A 186 27.13 10.79 -5.95
CA TYR A 186 28.50 10.28 -6.06
C TYR A 186 29.31 11.10 -7.05
N GLN A 187 30.64 11.03 -6.93
CA GLN A 187 31.58 11.70 -7.83
C GLN A 187 32.71 10.73 -8.19
N ASP A 188 33.10 10.73 -9.47
CA ASP A 188 34.30 10.01 -9.95
C ASP A 188 35.60 10.84 -9.71
N ASP A 189 36.76 10.24 -10.05
CA ASP A 189 38.06 10.88 -9.90
C ASP A 189 38.24 12.11 -10.81
N ASP A 190 37.46 12.23 -11.90
CA ASP A 190 37.47 13.34 -12.83
C ASP A 190 36.50 14.47 -12.44
N GLY A 191 35.70 14.26 -11.37
CA GLY A 191 34.76 15.25 -10.84
C GLY A 191 33.36 15.17 -11.44
N ASN A 192 33.04 14.14 -12.23
CA ASN A 192 31.69 13.97 -12.76
C ASN A 192 30.76 13.45 -11.66
N LEU A 193 29.50 13.93 -11.68
CA LEU A 193 28.49 13.60 -10.67
C LEU A 193 27.51 12.54 -11.19
N TYR A 194 27.12 11.66 -10.26
CA TYR A 194 26.18 10.56 -10.49
C TYR A 194 25.13 10.54 -9.40
N ASN A 195 23.91 10.17 -9.77
CA ASN A 195 22.80 9.87 -8.85
C ASN A 195 22.71 8.36 -8.70
N TYR A 196 22.91 7.83 -7.50
CA TYR A 196 22.59 6.47 -7.17
C TYR A 196 21.18 6.43 -6.59
N ILE A 197 20.28 5.79 -7.30
CA ILE A 197 18.85 5.78 -7.04
C ILE A 197 18.48 4.40 -6.51
N CYS A 198 17.78 4.37 -5.39
CA CYS A 198 17.26 3.14 -4.79
C CYS A 198 15.76 3.29 -4.56
N ILE A 199 14.95 2.33 -5.00
CA ILE A 199 13.48 2.30 -4.85
C ILE A 199 13.08 1.01 -4.17
N GLY A 200 12.23 1.11 -3.12
CA GLY A 200 11.76 -0.02 -2.34
C GLY A 200 12.84 -0.69 -1.52
N SER A 201 12.54 -1.87 -0.99
CA SER A 201 13.41 -2.66 -0.12
C SER A 201 13.24 -4.16 -0.40
N GLY A 202 14.09 -4.99 0.23
CA GLY A 202 14.03 -6.44 0.12
C GLY A 202 14.19 -6.95 -1.31
N GLU A 203 13.44 -7.95 -1.70
CA GLU A 203 13.52 -8.59 -3.03
C GLU A 203 13.00 -7.71 -4.17
N GLN A 204 12.16 -6.71 -3.87
CA GLN A 204 11.65 -5.76 -4.86
C GLN A 204 12.47 -4.46 -4.92
N LYS A 205 13.63 -4.43 -4.25
CA LYS A 205 14.56 -3.31 -4.34
C LYS A 205 15.04 -3.12 -5.77
N GLN A 206 14.97 -1.89 -6.26
CA GLN A 206 15.49 -1.48 -7.56
C GLN A 206 16.62 -0.49 -7.35
N GLU A 207 17.70 -0.64 -8.10
CA GLU A 207 18.89 0.21 -8.01
C GLU A 207 19.29 0.70 -9.40
N PHE A 208 19.54 2.00 -9.52
CA PHE A 208 19.93 2.61 -10.79
C PHE A 208 21.08 3.60 -10.55
N LEU A 209 21.93 3.71 -11.52
CA LEU A 209 22.94 4.77 -11.59
C LEU A 209 22.61 5.69 -12.77
N GLN A 210 22.58 6.99 -12.51
CA GLN A 210 22.34 8.01 -13.53
C GLN A 210 23.49 9.00 -13.55
N ALA A 211 24.10 9.23 -14.71
CA ALA A 211 25.06 10.33 -14.87
C ALA A 211 24.32 11.68 -14.94
N GLN A 212 24.78 12.67 -14.19
CA GLN A 212 24.21 14.02 -14.27
C GLN A 212 24.61 14.75 -15.57
N SER A 213 25.63 14.28 -16.26
CA SER A 213 26.06 14.79 -17.57
C SER A 213 26.09 13.68 -18.62
N LYS A 214 25.52 13.96 -19.80
CA LYS A 214 25.45 13.01 -20.93
C LYS A 214 26.81 12.68 -21.57
N GLU A 215 27.89 13.35 -21.19
CA GLU A 215 29.21 13.16 -21.79
C GLU A 215 30.03 12.03 -21.18
N ASN A 216 29.47 11.33 -20.17
CA ASN A 216 30.18 10.32 -19.40
C ASN A 216 29.63 8.91 -19.66
N GLU A 217 30.43 8.08 -20.35
CA GLU A 217 30.10 6.69 -20.72
C GLU A 217 30.88 5.64 -19.90
N GLU A 218 31.55 6.04 -18.79
CA GLU A 218 32.44 5.14 -18.06
C GLU A 218 31.66 4.08 -17.26
N TYR A 219 30.43 4.41 -16.83
CA TYR A 219 29.58 3.53 -16.04
C TYR A 219 28.30 3.18 -16.79
N ASP A 220 27.72 2.03 -16.46
CA ASP A 220 26.40 1.62 -16.96
C ASP A 220 25.32 2.48 -16.30
N THR A 221 24.91 3.54 -16.97
CA THR A 221 23.98 4.55 -16.47
C THR A 221 22.68 4.57 -17.24
N ILE A 222 21.59 4.87 -16.52
CA ILE A 222 20.27 5.04 -17.14
C ILE A 222 20.17 6.40 -17.85
N SER A 223 19.34 6.44 -18.90
CA SER A 223 18.92 7.66 -19.58
C SER A 223 17.39 7.70 -19.64
N VAL A 224 16.81 8.88 -19.44
CA VAL A 224 15.35 9.10 -19.38
C VAL A 224 14.84 10.00 -20.52
N ASP A 225 15.58 10.06 -21.62
CA ASP A 225 15.29 10.97 -22.73
C ASP A 225 14.05 10.59 -23.55
N LYS A 226 13.70 9.28 -23.55
CA LYS A 226 12.59 8.73 -24.31
C LYS A 226 11.82 7.73 -23.42
N THR A 227 10.98 8.28 -22.56
CA THR A 227 10.24 7.54 -21.55
C THR A 227 8.92 6.98 -22.12
N TYR A 228 8.65 5.72 -21.81
CA TYR A 228 7.33 5.12 -21.88
C TYR A 228 6.70 5.16 -20.48
N LEU A 229 5.65 5.94 -20.32
CA LEU A 229 5.00 6.15 -19.02
C LEU A 229 3.69 5.36 -18.91
N VAL A 230 3.64 4.46 -17.94
CA VAL A 230 2.50 3.59 -17.65
C VAL A 230 1.81 3.98 -16.34
N SER A 231 2.57 4.43 -15.34
CA SER A 231 1.99 4.88 -14.06
C SER A 231 1.25 6.20 -14.23
N THR A 232 -0.07 6.17 -14.04
CA THR A 232 -0.93 7.35 -14.27
C THR A 232 -0.71 8.47 -13.26
N SER A 233 -0.38 8.12 -12.01
CA SER A 233 -0.10 9.08 -10.93
C SER A 233 1.18 9.91 -11.16
N VAL A 234 2.07 9.47 -12.05
CA VAL A 234 3.32 10.14 -12.36
C VAL A 234 3.16 11.24 -13.40
N MET A 235 2.16 11.11 -14.29
CA MET A 235 1.98 12.06 -15.40
C MET A 235 1.86 13.50 -14.91
N ASP A 236 1.07 13.72 -13.89
CA ASP A 236 0.81 15.03 -13.30
C ASP A 236 2.08 15.63 -12.66
N LEU A 237 2.89 14.82 -11.98
CA LEU A 237 4.19 15.24 -11.45
C LEU A 237 5.17 15.66 -12.56
N LEU A 238 5.17 14.96 -13.70
CA LEU A 238 6.03 15.30 -14.85
C LEU A 238 5.50 16.52 -15.60
N ALA A 239 4.20 16.74 -15.64
CA ALA A 239 3.58 17.94 -16.18
C ALA A 239 3.96 19.17 -15.34
N GLU A 240 3.86 19.10 -14.03
CA GLU A 240 4.27 20.17 -13.10
C GLU A 240 5.76 20.55 -13.26
N LEU A 241 6.61 19.57 -13.54
CA LEU A 241 8.04 19.78 -13.78
C LEU A 241 8.37 20.29 -15.21
N ASP A 242 7.38 20.42 -16.11
CA ASP A 242 7.56 20.80 -17.51
C ASP A 242 8.57 19.89 -18.24
N VAL A 243 8.38 18.55 -18.12
CA VAL A 243 9.29 17.55 -18.71
C VAL A 243 8.58 16.54 -19.64
N LEU A 244 7.35 16.81 -20.06
CA LEU A 244 6.60 15.92 -20.94
C LEU A 244 7.24 15.69 -22.31
N ASP A 245 8.13 16.57 -22.75
CA ASP A 245 8.96 16.37 -23.96
C ASP A 245 9.84 15.10 -23.88
N ASN A 246 10.13 14.61 -22.67
CA ASN A 246 10.83 13.38 -22.42
C ASN A 246 9.91 12.14 -22.43
N VAL A 247 8.59 12.32 -22.55
CA VAL A 247 7.57 11.27 -22.46
C VAL A 247 6.79 11.14 -23.77
N PRO A 248 7.42 10.70 -24.86
CA PRO A 248 6.75 10.56 -26.15
C PRO A 248 5.75 9.39 -26.20
N LEU A 249 5.70 8.53 -25.18
CA LEU A 249 4.98 7.27 -25.17
C LEU A 249 4.16 7.11 -23.89
N SER A 250 2.86 6.87 -24.04
CA SER A 250 1.93 6.70 -22.94
C SER A 250 1.35 5.28 -22.90
N GLY A 251 1.24 4.70 -21.70
CA GLY A 251 0.53 3.45 -21.43
C GLY A 251 -0.99 3.63 -21.31
N THR A 252 -1.48 4.86 -21.35
CA THR A 252 -2.88 5.24 -21.22
C THR A 252 -3.36 5.95 -22.48
N ASP A 253 -4.56 5.57 -22.97
CA ASP A 253 -5.18 6.20 -24.15
C ASP A 253 -5.67 7.61 -23.83
N ILE A 254 -5.69 8.51 -24.81
CA ILE A 254 -6.06 9.91 -24.66
C ILE A 254 -7.43 10.12 -23.98
N ASN A 255 -8.39 9.23 -24.22
CA ASN A 255 -9.73 9.35 -23.63
C ASN A 255 -9.80 8.96 -22.15
N ASN A 256 -8.71 8.44 -21.61
CA ASN A 256 -8.60 8.01 -20.21
C ASN A 256 -7.66 8.91 -19.39
N TRP A 257 -7.20 10.02 -19.95
CA TRP A 257 -6.43 11.04 -19.25
C TRP A 257 -7.34 12.15 -18.72
N SER A 258 -7.19 12.47 -17.44
CA SER A 258 -7.71 13.69 -16.80
C SER A 258 -6.64 14.78 -16.64
N VAL A 259 -5.36 14.44 -16.84
CA VAL A 259 -4.26 15.42 -16.88
C VAL A 259 -4.28 16.14 -18.23
N GLN A 260 -4.64 17.43 -18.24
CA GLN A 260 -4.86 18.19 -19.46
C GLN A 260 -3.61 18.32 -20.33
N GLU A 261 -2.45 18.46 -19.73
CA GLU A 261 -1.15 18.55 -20.40
C GLU A 261 -0.84 17.26 -21.19
N ALA A 262 -1.20 16.10 -20.66
CA ALA A 262 -1.08 14.82 -21.37
C ALA A 262 -2.05 14.75 -22.57
N VAL A 263 -3.29 15.20 -22.40
CA VAL A 263 -4.28 15.29 -23.48
C VAL A 263 -3.81 16.23 -24.58
N ASP A 264 -3.26 17.38 -24.24
CA ASP A 264 -2.73 18.37 -25.19
C ASP A 264 -1.51 17.82 -25.94
N ALA A 265 -0.55 17.21 -25.24
CA ALA A 265 0.62 16.56 -25.85
C ALA A 265 0.22 15.46 -26.83
N MET A 266 -0.81 14.66 -26.51
CA MET A 266 -1.33 13.63 -27.41
C MET A 266 -2.08 14.21 -28.61
N ASN A 267 -2.87 15.27 -28.43
CA ASN A 267 -3.55 15.97 -29.53
C ASN A 267 -2.58 16.61 -30.51
N GLU A 268 -1.47 17.14 -30.01
CA GLU A 268 -0.39 17.73 -30.81
C GLU A 268 0.49 16.68 -31.50
N GLY A 269 0.39 15.41 -31.09
CA GLY A 269 1.21 14.31 -31.61
C GLY A 269 2.63 14.24 -31.00
N ASN A 270 2.87 14.96 -29.90
CA ASN A 270 4.12 14.93 -29.16
C ASN A 270 4.20 13.66 -28.27
N MET A 271 3.05 13.12 -27.88
CA MET A 271 2.90 11.88 -27.12
C MET A 271 1.92 10.94 -27.85
N VAL A 272 2.19 9.65 -27.86
CA VAL A 272 1.30 8.64 -28.49
C VAL A 272 1.06 7.47 -27.55
N TYR A 273 -0.13 6.87 -27.67
CA TYR A 273 -0.46 5.64 -26.94
C TYR A 273 0.36 4.48 -27.47
N ALA A 274 1.11 3.81 -26.60
CA ALA A 274 2.00 2.70 -26.92
C ALA A 274 1.58 1.36 -26.26
N GLY A 275 0.30 1.21 -25.97
CA GLY A 275 -0.23 0.01 -25.30
C GLY A 275 -0.13 0.11 -23.77
N LYS A 276 -0.85 -0.76 -23.06
CA LYS A 276 -0.89 -0.81 -21.59
C LYS A 276 0.22 -1.71 -21.04
N TYR A 277 0.49 -1.62 -19.72
CA TYR A 277 1.51 -2.40 -18.99
C TYR A 277 1.60 -3.89 -19.40
N SER A 278 0.46 -4.56 -19.62
CA SER A 278 0.41 -6.00 -19.95
C SER A 278 0.56 -6.32 -21.45
N ALA A 279 0.53 -5.31 -22.31
CA ALA A 279 0.60 -5.46 -23.77
C ALA A 279 1.15 -4.20 -24.45
N PRO A 280 2.43 -3.83 -24.21
CA PRO A 280 3.07 -2.70 -24.89
C PRO A 280 3.23 -2.95 -26.40
N ASP A 281 3.21 -1.88 -27.19
CA ASP A 281 3.58 -1.93 -28.62
C ASP A 281 5.10 -1.85 -28.75
N TYR A 282 5.76 -2.99 -28.71
CA TYR A 282 7.22 -3.10 -28.78
C TYR A 282 7.83 -2.52 -30.07
N GLU A 283 7.10 -2.54 -31.18
CA GLU A 283 7.57 -1.97 -32.45
C GLU A 283 7.57 -0.44 -32.34
N LEU A 284 6.55 0.15 -31.75
CA LEU A 284 6.46 1.57 -31.52
C LEU A 284 7.51 2.02 -30.51
N LEU A 285 7.71 1.32 -29.39
CA LEU A 285 8.75 1.61 -28.39
C LEU A 285 10.13 1.66 -29.05
N LEU A 286 10.50 0.66 -29.86
CA LEU A 286 11.78 0.61 -30.54
C LEU A 286 11.93 1.68 -31.62
N SER A 287 10.88 1.92 -32.42
CA SER A 287 10.94 2.92 -33.50
C SER A 287 11.03 4.35 -33.00
N THR A 288 10.50 4.62 -31.80
CA THR A 288 10.61 5.91 -31.10
C THR A 288 11.97 6.08 -30.42
N GLY A 289 12.71 4.97 -30.21
CA GLY A 289 13.97 4.94 -29.48
C GLY A 289 13.76 5.02 -27.97
N CYS A 290 12.68 4.40 -27.47
CA CYS A 290 12.40 4.28 -26.04
C CYS A 290 13.60 3.67 -25.33
N ASN A 291 14.05 4.28 -24.23
CA ASN A 291 15.18 3.82 -23.43
C ASN A 291 14.85 3.66 -21.94
N PHE A 292 13.68 4.14 -21.52
CA PHE A 292 13.22 4.08 -20.14
C PHE A 292 11.71 3.81 -20.07
N ALA A 293 11.28 2.97 -19.15
CA ALA A 293 9.87 2.70 -18.87
C ALA A 293 9.58 2.96 -17.39
N ILE A 294 8.55 3.76 -17.10
CA ILE A 294 8.00 3.97 -15.76
C ILE A 294 6.73 3.17 -15.66
N GLU A 295 6.82 2.01 -15.03
CA GLU A 295 5.72 1.07 -14.83
C GLU A 295 5.07 1.26 -13.47
N ASN A 296 3.81 0.86 -13.35
CA ASN A 296 3.14 0.72 -12.07
C ASN A 296 3.29 -0.71 -11.52
N THR A 297 2.93 -0.92 -10.27
CA THR A 297 3.08 -2.23 -9.59
C THR A 297 2.23 -3.36 -10.20
N MET A 298 1.25 -3.05 -11.05
CA MET A 298 0.48 -4.07 -11.79
C MET A 298 1.35 -4.86 -12.76
N ILE A 299 2.52 -4.32 -13.14
CA ILE A 299 3.48 -5.01 -14.01
C ILE A 299 4.00 -6.31 -13.39
N TYR A 300 4.00 -6.44 -12.06
CA TYR A 300 4.39 -7.68 -11.38
C TYR A 300 3.47 -8.86 -11.71
N HIS A 301 2.25 -8.60 -12.17
CA HIS A 301 1.37 -9.64 -12.72
C HIS A 301 1.71 -10.05 -14.16
N SER A 302 2.70 -9.39 -14.77
CA SER A 302 3.14 -9.63 -16.14
C SER A 302 4.68 -9.61 -16.25
N PRO A 303 5.41 -10.41 -15.47
CA PRO A 303 6.88 -10.36 -15.39
C PRO A 303 7.56 -10.56 -16.74
N GLN A 304 6.92 -11.33 -17.66
CA GLN A 304 7.42 -11.51 -19.02
C GLN A 304 7.48 -10.22 -19.84
N VAL A 305 6.71 -9.18 -19.45
CA VAL A 305 6.78 -7.86 -20.11
C VAL A 305 8.04 -7.12 -19.62
N ILE A 306 8.35 -7.18 -18.33
CA ILE A 306 9.60 -6.62 -17.77
C ILE A 306 10.80 -7.24 -18.49
N GLU A 307 10.89 -8.58 -18.52
CA GLU A 307 11.96 -9.30 -19.21
C GLU A 307 12.08 -8.86 -20.68
N LYS A 308 10.94 -8.75 -21.37
CA LYS A 308 10.92 -8.36 -22.77
C LYS A 308 11.39 -6.93 -23.02
N LEU A 309 11.01 -5.97 -22.18
CA LEU A 309 11.48 -4.58 -22.27
C LEU A 309 12.99 -4.51 -22.03
N GLN A 310 13.49 -5.22 -21.01
CA GLN A 310 14.93 -5.30 -20.70
C GLN A 310 15.72 -5.97 -21.84
N ASP A 311 15.23 -7.04 -22.45
CA ASP A 311 15.83 -7.68 -23.63
C ASP A 311 15.95 -6.72 -24.84
N LEU A 312 15.07 -5.73 -24.92
CA LEU A 312 15.08 -4.69 -25.95
C LEU A 312 15.99 -3.50 -25.58
N GLY A 313 16.67 -3.55 -24.42
CA GLY A 313 17.55 -2.50 -23.94
C GLY A 313 16.82 -1.30 -23.31
N ILE A 314 15.55 -1.52 -22.89
CA ILE A 314 14.76 -0.50 -22.21
C ILE A 314 14.90 -0.73 -20.69
N THR A 315 15.39 0.27 -19.97
CA THR A 315 15.43 0.23 -18.51
C THR A 315 14.01 0.29 -17.96
N VAL A 316 13.64 -0.62 -17.08
CA VAL A 316 12.31 -0.65 -16.45
C VAL A 316 12.43 -0.24 -15.00
N MET A 317 11.70 0.80 -14.63
CA MET A 317 11.53 1.28 -13.26
C MET A 317 10.07 1.05 -12.85
N VAL A 318 9.86 0.35 -11.74
CA VAL A 318 8.52 0.19 -11.15
C VAL A 318 8.34 1.25 -10.07
N GLU A 319 7.41 2.13 -10.30
CA GLU A 319 7.07 3.24 -9.44
C GLU A 319 6.36 2.75 -8.16
N ARG A 320 6.67 3.35 -7.01
CA ARG A 320 6.19 2.90 -5.70
C ARG A 320 5.55 3.98 -4.83
N SER A 321 5.23 5.17 -5.35
CA SER A 321 4.56 6.22 -4.56
C SER A 321 3.25 5.75 -3.93
N SER A 322 2.59 4.78 -4.55
CA SER A 322 1.35 4.19 -4.03
C SER A 322 1.53 3.42 -2.70
N TYR A 323 2.75 3.05 -2.33
CA TYR A 323 3.07 2.44 -1.04
C TYR A 323 3.27 3.47 0.08
N GLU A 324 3.41 4.74 -0.26
CA GLU A 324 3.44 5.81 0.73
C GLU A 324 2.03 6.03 1.31
N SER A 325 1.89 5.87 2.62
CA SER A 325 0.62 6.10 3.32
C SER A 325 0.35 7.58 3.62
N ASN A 326 1.42 8.39 3.67
CA ASN A 326 1.32 9.83 3.90
C ASN A 326 1.13 10.57 2.56
N PRO A 327 0.11 11.45 2.41
CA PRO A 327 -0.10 12.24 1.18
C PRO A 327 1.13 13.08 0.79
N LEU A 328 1.78 13.73 1.75
CA LEU A 328 2.99 14.51 1.48
C LEU A 328 4.17 13.62 1.06
N ALA A 329 4.26 12.38 1.56
CA ALA A 329 5.26 11.43 1.08
C ALA A 329 5.05 11.05 -0.40
N ARG A 330 3.79 10.84 -0.82
CA ARG A 330 3.46 10.63 -2.25
C ARG A 330 3.82 11.83 -3.10
N LEU A 331 3.52 13.02 -2.61
CA LEU A 331 3.84 14.26 -3.31
C LEU A 331 5.34 14.52 -3.37
N GLU A 332 6.10 14.13 -2.35
CA GLU A 332 7.56 14.29 -2.30
C GLU A 332 8.30 13.49 -3.40
N TRP A 333 7.64 12.52 -4.04
CA TRP A 333 8.15 11.88 -5.24
C TRP A 333 8.39 12.87 -6.40
N ILE A 334 7.85 14.08 -6.34
CA ILE A 334 8.21 15.15 -7.29
C ILE A 334 9.71 15.47 -7.22
N LYS A 335 10.34 15.39 -6.03
CA LYS A 335 11.80 15.56 -5.88
C LYS A 335 12.55 14.43 -6.57
N PHE A 336 12.04 13.18 -6.51
CA PHE A 336 12.59 12.05 -7.25
C PHE A 336 12.64 12.34 -8.75
N TYR A 337 11.51 12.74 -9.34
CA TYR A 337 11.43 13.08 -10.75
C TYR A 337 12.21 14.36 -11.07
N GLY A 338 12.28 15.31 -10.12
CA GLY A 338 13.12 16.49 -10.21
C GLY A 338 14.61 16.14 -10.41
N VAL A 339 15.13 15.18 -9.65
CA VAL A 339 16.50 14.67 -9.86
C VAL A 339 16.61 13.95 -11.20
N LEU A 340 15.68 13.06 -11.51
CA LEU A 340 15.72 12.20 -12.70
C LEU A 340 15.74 13.02 -14.01
N TYR A 341 15.00 14.13 -14.05
CA TYR A 341 14.87 14.99 -15.23
C TYR A 341 15.61 16.34 -15.09
N GLY A 342 16.44 16.52 -14.05
CA GLY A 342 17.26 17.71 -13.86
C GLY A 342 16.48 18.97 -13.49
N LYS A 343 15.39 18.81 -12.73
CA LYS A 343 14.46 19.87 -12.30
C LYS A 343 14.31 19.94 -10.77
N LEU A 344 15.34 19.52 -10.02
CA LEU A 344 15.23 19.40 -8.56
C LEU A 344 14.83 20.73 -7.88
N GLU A 345 15.41 21.87 -8.26
CA GLU A 345 15.08 23.18 -7.67
C GLU A 345 13.59 23.56 -7.85
N GLN A 346 13.00 23.21 -9.02
CA GLN A 346 11.58 23.40 -9.28
C GLN A 346 10.73 22.47 -8.39
N ALA A 347 11.13 21.20 -8.29
CA ALA A 347 10.47 20.21 -7.46
C ALA A 347 10.48 20.58 -5.97
N GLU A 348 11.61 21.00 -5.43
CA GLU A 348 11.74 21.46 -4.04
C GLU A 348 10.87 22.69 -3.78
N THR A 349 10.90 23.68 -4.68
CA THR A 349 10.07 24.89 -4.54
C THR A 349 8.58 24.54 -4.49
N PHE A 350 8.12 23.71 -5.42
CA PHE A 350 6.73 23.27 -5.45
C PHE A 350 6.36 22.52 -4.17
N PHE A 351 7.18 21.55 -3.76
CA PHE A 351 6.91 20.73 -2.58
C PHE A 351 6.86 21.57 -1.29
N ASP A 352 7.81 22.48 -1.11
CA ASP A 352 7.85 23.37 0.07
C ASP A 352 6.60 24.26 0.17
N GLU A 353 6.08 24.73 -0.97
CA GLU A 353 4.82 25.48 -1.03
C GLU A 353 3.63 24.63 -0.58
N GLN A 354 3.58 23.35 -1.00
CA GLN A 354 2.50 22.45 -0.60
C GLN A 354 2.57 22.10 0.89
N VAL A 355 3.76 21.82 1.42
CA VAL A 355 3.97 21.58 2.87
C VAL A 355 3.51 22.79 3.68
N LYS A 356 3.85 24.01 3.22
CA LYS A 356 3.41 25.23 3.88
C LYS A 356 1.87 25.35 3.93
N ARG A 357 1.16 25.05 2.84
CA ARG A 357 -0.32 25.08 2.77
C ARG A 357 -0.93 24.13 3.81
N VAL A 358 -0.42 22.90 3.91
CA VAL A 358 -0.89 21.91 4.93
C VAL A 358 -0.63 22.42 6.35
N ASN A 359 0.55 23.03 6.61
CA ASN A 359 0.84 23.60 7.91
C ASN A 359 -0.06 24.79 8.26
N ASP A 360 -0.45 25.60 7.27
CA ASP A 360 -1.38 26.71 7.45
C ASP A 360 -2.76 26.15 7.90
N ILE A 361 -3.30 25.11 7.25
CA ILE A 361 -4.54 24.39 7.64
C ILE A 361 -4.44 23.88 9.08
N SER A 362 -3.35 23.16 9.41
CA SER A 362 -3.15 22.55 10.74
C SER A 362 -3.05 23.60 11.87
N SER A 363 -2.76 24.85 11.54
CA SER A 363 -2.70 25.96 12.49
C SER A 363 -4.08 26.57 12.81
N GLU A 364 -5.10 26.25 12.00
CA GLU A 364 -6.47 26.72 12.21
C GLU A 364 -7.16 25.92 13.31
N THR A 365 -7.91 26.61 14.17
CA THR A 365 -8.61 25.97 15.28
C THR A 365 -10.00 25.56 14.84
N ILE A 366 -10.27 24.27 14.77
CA ILE A 366 -11.62 23.74 14.56
C ILE A 366 -12.31 23.63 15.93
N ASP A 367 -13.52 24.20 16.06
CA ASP A 367 -14.26 24.24 17.34
C ASP A 367 -14.67 22.86 17.85
N SER A 368 -14.86 21.90 16.95
CA SER A 368 -15.14 20.48 17.28
C SER A 368 -14.63 19.61 16.14
N THR A 369 -13.92 18.54 16.47
CA THR A 369 -13.52 17.53 15.48
C THR A 369 -14.77 16.86 14.87
N GLN A 370 -14.84 16.83 13.54
CA GLN A 370 -15.93 16.21 12.79
C GLN A 370 -15.51 14.84 12.27
N SER A 371 -16.40 13.88 12.36
CA SER A 371 -16.17 12.53 11.87
C SER A 371 -16.53 12.38 10.39
N VAL A 372 -15.63 11.75 9.62
CA VAL A 372 -15.78 11.58 8.17
C VAL A 372 -15.65 10.10 7.80
N ALA A 373 -16.62 9.56 7.06
CA ALA A 373 -16.51 8.22 6.48
C ALA A 373 -16.36 8.30 4.96
N VAL A 374 -15.46 7.49 4.39
CA VAL A 374 -15.25 7.37 2.94
C VAL A 374 -15.67 6.00 2.47
N PHE A 375 -16.50 5.94 1.44
CA PHE A 375 -17.03 4.67 0.93
C PHE A 375 -17.28 4.69 -0.58
N SER A 376 -17.41 3.51 -1.17
CA SER A 376 -17.99 3.29 -2.49
C SER A 376 -18.81 2.01 -2.48
N VAL A 377 -19.67 1.80 -3.48
CA VAL A 377 -20.51 0.61 -3.59
C VAL A 377 -19.97 -0.27 -4.72
N THR A 378 -19.81 -1.57 -4.45
CA THR A 378 -19.39 -2.55 -5.46
C THR A 378 -20.58 -3.03 -6.28
N SER A 379 -20.33 -3.52 -7.49
CA SER A 379 -21.37 -4.15 -8.33
C SER A 379 -22.04 -5.38 -7.69
N GLN A 380 -21.48 -5.91 -6.60
CA GLN A 380 -22.01 -7.04 -5.83
C GLN A 380 -22.84 -6.57 -4.63
N GLY A 381 -22.99 -5.26 -4.42
CA GLY A 381 -23.73 -4.67 -3.31
C GLY A 381 -22.98 -4.66 -1.97
N LEU A 382 -21.67 -4.87 -1.98
CA LEU A 382 -20.80 -4.64 -0.84
C LEU A 382 -20.36 -3.18 -0.79
N VAL A 383 -19.94 -2.71 0.37
CA VAL A 383 -19.39 -1.38 0.57
C VAL A 383 -17.88 -1.46 0.71
N THR A 384 -17.16 -0.74 -0.14
CA THR A 384 -15.71 -0.57 -0.02
C THR A 384 -15.43 0.60 0.89
N VAL A 385 -14.67 0.39 1.97
CA VAL A 385 -14.19 1.45 2.87
C VAL A 385 -12.67 1.50 2.85
N ARG A 386 -12.09 2.66 3.17
CA ARG A 386 -10.64 2.81 3.31
C ARG A 386 -10.16 2.28 4.66
N ARG A 387 -8.94 1.75 4.70
CA ARG A 387 -8.32 1.40 5.98
C ARG A 387 -7.84 2.65 6.71
N PRO A 388 -7.96 2.71 8.04
CA PRO A 388 -7.29 3.72 8.84
C PRO A 388 -5.79 3.77 8.53
N GLY A 389 -5.25 4.96 8.30
CA GLY A 389 -3.85 5.16 7.91
C GLY A 389 -3.56 5.02 6.40
N ASP A 390 -4.58 4.81 5.56
CA ASP A 390 -4.46 5.00 4.11
C ASP A 390 -4.26 6.49 3.79
N TYR A 391 -3.62 6.79 2.67
CA TYR A 391 -3.32 8.18 2.30
C TYR A 391 -4.54 9.10 2.26
N LEU A 392 -5.71 8.61 1.80
CA LEU A 392 -6.94 9.40 1.76
C LEU A 392 -7.50 9.65 3.18
N THR A 393 -7.40 8.67 4.08
CA THR A 393 -7.79 8.88 5.49
C THR A 393 -6.83 9.84 6.19
N SER A 394 -5.54 9.80 5.84
CA SER A 394 -4.54 10.76 6.35
C SER A 394 -4.81 12.19 5.85
N MET A 395 -5.38 12.38 4.66
CA MET A 395 -5.84 13.71 4.19
C MET A 395 -6.95 14.28 5.07
N ILE A 396 -7.88 13.42 5.51
CA ILE A 396 -8.96 13.82 6.44
C ILE A 396 -8.37 14.30 7.76
N ASP A 397 -7.39 13.57 8.30
CA ASP A 397 -6.70 13.94 9.54
C ASP A 397 -5.93 15.27 9.37
N MET A 398 -5.22 15.45 8.24
CA MET A 398 -4.53 16.70 7.91
C MET A 398 -5.49 17.88 7.73
N ALA A 399 -6.71 17.63 7.24
CA ALA A 399 -7.77 18.64 7.12
C ALA A 399 -8.44 18.98 8.47
N GLY A 400 -8.07 18.29 9.56
CA GLY A 400 -8.61 18.50 10.92
C GLY A 400 -9.88 17.69 11.23
N GLY A 401 -10.24 16.72 10.38
CA GLY A 401 -11.31 15.75 10.63
C GLY A 401 -10.82 14.53 11.41
N GLU A 402 -11.73 13.61 11.70
CA GLU A 402 -11.44 12.28 12.26
C GLU A 402 -12.03 11.22 11.34
N TYR A 403 -11.18 10.36 10.77
CA TYR A 403 -11.69 9.29 9.93
C TYR A 403 -12.43 8.23 10.76
N THR A 404 -13.61 7.82 10.29
CA THR A 404 -14.37 6.71 10.84
C THR A 404 -14.62 5.63 9.77
N PRO A 405 -14.36 4.35 10.08
CA PRO A 405 -14.01 3.78 11.38
C PRO A 405 -12.55 4.01 11.76
N SER A 406 -12.27 4.33 13.00
CA SER A 406 -10.91 4.45 13.53
C SER A 406 -10.17 3.11 13.63
N SER A 407 -10.88 1.99 13.49
CA SER A 407 -10.36 0.63 13.52
C SER A 407 -11.28 -0.32 12.77
N LEU A 408 -10.70 -1.21 11.99
CA LEU A 408 -11.36 -2.33 11.30
C LEU A 408 -11.07 -3.68 12.00
N GLN A 409 -10.70 -3.66 13.27
CA GLN A 409 -10.40 -4.88 14.04
C GLN A 409 -11.57 -5.88 13.98
N GLY A 410 -11.27 -7.11 13.51
CA GLY A 410 -12.24 -8.19 13.34
C GLY A 410 -13.04 -8.18 12.03
N ILE A 411 -12.80 -7.18 11.15
CA ILE A 411 -13.44 -7.10 9.84
C ILE A 411 -12.50 -7.59 8.74
N ASP A 412 -11.22 -7.25 8.81
CA ASP A 412 -10.21 -7.71 7.84
C ASP A 412 -8.78 -7.55 8.40
N SER A 413 -7.89 -8.48 8.06
CA SER A 413 -6.47 -8.49 8.41
C SER A 413 -5.54 -8.25 7.20
N GLY A 414 -6.07 -7.94 6.00
CA GLY A 414 -5.26 -7.76 4.77
C GLY A 414 -4.46 -6.45 4.70
N ASN A 415 -3.44 -6.42 3.83
CA ASN A 415 -2.58 -5.24 3.57
C ASN A 415 -3.09 -4.31 2.46
N SER A 416 -4.31 -4.51 1.98
CA SER A 416 -4.92 -3.62 0.96
C SER A 416 -5.25 -2.26 1.56
N SER A 417 -5.17 -1.18 0.78
CA SER A 417 -5.59 0.18 1.17
C SER A 417 -7.10 0.31 1.45
N SER A 418 -7.88 -0.70 1.07
CA SER A 418 -9.34 -0.73 1.25
C SER A 418 -9.83 -2.13 1.54
N VAL A 419 -11.04 -2.23 2.08
CA VAL A 419 -11.72 -3.50 2.38
C VAL A 419 -13.18 -3.44 1.97
N ASN A 420 -13.71 -4.57 1.51
CA ASN A 420 -15.14 -4.73 1.21
C ASN A 420 -15.84 -5.30 2.44
N ILE A 421 -16.85 -4.60 2.90
CA ILE A 421 -17.67 -4.98 4.06
C ILE A 421 -19.14 -5.09 3.66
N THR A 422 -19.93 -5.73 4.51
CA THR A 422 -21.38 -5.78 4.29
C THR A 422 -22.03 -4.43 4.55
N VAL A 423 -23.22 -4.24 3.99
CA VAL A 423 -24.03 -3.02 4.21
C VAL A 423 -24.35 -2.82 5.70
N GLU A 424 -24.58 -3.90 6.41
CA GLU A 424 -24.86 -3.90 7.85
C GLU A 424 -23.64 -3.47 8.66
N GLU A 425 -22.45 -3.96 8.34
CA GLU A 425 -21.19 -3.53 8.96
C GLU A 425 -20.92 -2.05 8.70
N PHE A 426 -21.08 -1.60 7.46
CA PHE A 426 -20.93 -0.18 7.11
C PHE A 426 -21.90 0.69 7.91
N TYR A 427 -23.17 0.28 8.02
CA TYR A 427 -24.15 1.01 8.83
C TYR A 427 -23.69 1.14 10.29
N GLU A 428 -23.23 0.06 10.91
CA GLU A 428 -22.82 0.09 12.33
C GLU A 428 -21.61 0.99 12.57
N ILE A 429 -20.67 1.08 11.63
CA ILE A 429 -19.44 1.86 11.82
C ILE A 429 -19.55 3.33 11.36
N ALA A 430 -20.49 3.67 10.48
CA ALA A 430 -20.52 4.99 9.85
C ALA A 430 -21.88 5.73 9.98
N LYS A 431 -22.93 5.12 10.57
CA LYS A 431 -24.26 5.74 10.68
C LYS A 431 -24.28 7.06 11.43
N ASP A 432 -23.37 7.25 12.38
CA ASP A 432 -23.28 8.41 13.23
C ASP A 432 -22.22 9.43 12.73
N ALA A 433 -21.55 9.15 11.59
CA ALA A 433 -20.58 10.07 10.98
C ALA A 433 -21.23 11.41 10.64
N ASP A 434 -20.48 12.51 10.88
CA ASP A 434 -20.94 13.86 10.58
C ASP A 434 -20.95 14.12 9.08
N TYR A 435 -20.01 13.52 8.34
CA TYR A 435 -19.85 13.64 6.90
C TYR A 435 -19.65 12.27 6.24
N LEU A 436 -20.18 12.14 5.02
CA LEU A 436 -19.90 11.00 4.12
C LEU A 436 -19.25 11.51 2.84
N ILE A 437 -18.20 10.84 2.40
CA ILE A 437 -17.56 11.07 1.10
C ILE A 437 -17.70 9.79 0.27
N TYR A 438 -18.48 9.88 -0.81
CA TYR A 438 -18.51 8.81 -1.80
C TYR A 438 -17.27 8.89 -2.67
N ASN A 439 -16.57 7.77 -2.81
CA ASN A 439 -15.31 7.72 -3.54
C ASN A 439 -15.55 7.42 -5.03
N GLY A 440 -15.74 8.44 -5.82
CA GLY A 440 -15.96 8.37 -7.28
C GLY A 440 -14.76 7.81 -8.04
N THR A 441 -13.55 7.89 -7.49
CA THR A 441 -12.34 7.34 -8.14
C THR A 441 -12.41 5.82 -8.37
N ILE A 442 -13.29 5.11 -7.66
CA ILE A 442 -13.46 3.65 -7.76
C ILE A 442 -14.67 3.29 -8.64
N SER A 443 -15.79 3.98 -8.43
CA SER A 443 -17.10 3.56 -8.98
C SER A 443 -17.70 4.57 -9.98
N GLY A 444 -17.00 5.69 -10.23
CA GLY A 444 -17.50 6.82 -11.01
C GLY A 444 -18.26 7.83 -10.15
N ASP A 445 -18.50 9.01 -10.71
CA ASP A 445 -19.16 10.10 -10.00
C ASP A 445 -20.65 9.84 -9.80
N VAL A 446 -21.19 10.36 -8.69
CA VAL A 446 -22.60 10.32 -8.36
C VAL A 446 -23.06 11.74 -8.07
N ASP A 447 -24.07 12.21 -8.81
CA ASP A 447 -24.55 13.60 -8.76
C ASP A 447 -25.75 13.78 -7.82
N THR A 448 -26.51 12.70 -7.51
CA THR A 448 -27.77 12.79 -6.77
C THR A 448 -27.89 11.76 -5.67
N MET A 449 -28.46 12.15 -4.53
CA MET A 449 -28.79 11.23 -3.44
C MET A 449 -29.78 10.14 -3.87
N GLU A 450 -30.72 10.43 -4.80
CA GLU A 450 -31.66 9.44 -5.33
C GLU A 450 -30.91 8.26 -5.98
N SER A 451 -29.89 8.52 -6.79
CA SER A 451 -29.07 7.51 -7.43
C SER A 451 -28.29 6.68 -6.40
N LEU A 452 -27.74 7.35 -5.38
CA LEU A 452 -26.95 6.70 -4.34
C LEU A 452 -27.82 5.84 -3.40
N GLU A 453 -29.04 6.31 -3.09
CA GLU A 453 -30.02 5.56 -2.29
C GLU A 453 -30.64 4.40 -3.08
N GLU A 454 -30.69 4.44 -4.42
CA GLU A 454 -31.08 3.28 -5.24
C GLU A 454 -30.07 2.15 -5.09
N GLU A 455 -28.77 2.45 -5.02
CA GLU A 455 -27.71 1.47 -4.82
C GLU A 455 -27.61 1.01 -3.37
N LEU A 456 -27.76 1.93 -2.42
CA LEU A 456 -27.62 1.68 -0.97
C LEU A 456 -28.75 2.32 -0.16
N PRO A 457 -29.96 1.72 -0.13
CA PRO A 457 -31.16 2.32 0.49
C PRO A 457 -31.07 2.64 1.98
N ILE A 458 -30.13 2.02 2.70
CA ILE A 458 -29.92 2.25 4.13
C ILE A 458 -29.35 3.64 4.42
N LEU A 459 -28.74 4.29 3.43
CA LEU A 459 -28.13 5.62 3.58
C LEU A 459 -29.09 6.67 4.12
N SER A 460 -30.39 6.58 3.80
CA SER A 460 -31.44 7.45 4.35
C SER A 460 -31.51 7.50 5.88
N LYS A 461 -30.80 6.59 6.58
CA LYS A 461 -30.73 6.53 8.06
C LYS A 461 -29.43 7.09 8.64
N PHE A 462 -28.46 7.47 7.80
CA PHE A 462 -27.20 8.02 8.24
C PHE A 462 -27.33 9.47 8.68
N ASN A 463 -26.61 9.84 9.73
CA ASN A 463 -26.61 11.19 10.26
C ASN A 463 -26.19 12.22 9.21
N ALA A 464 -25.14 11.94 8.44
CA ALA A 464 -24.68 12.80 7.38
C ALA A 464 -25.74 13.04 6.29
N VAL A 465 -26.48 12.01 5.87
CA VAL A 465 -27.57 12.14 4.90
C VAL A 465 -28.72 13.00 5.44
N LEU A 466 -29.10 12.81 6.70
CA LEU A 466 -30.15 13.59 7.35
C LEU A 466 -29.78 15.09 7.50
N ASN A 467 -28.50 15.41 7.49
CA ASN A 467 -27.98 16.76 7.60
C ASN A 467 -27.50 17.37 6.26
N ASN A 468 -27.64 16.67 5.14
CA ASN A 468 -27.14 17.02 3.81
C ASN A 468 -25.60 17.21 3.76
N ASN A 469 -24.87 16.38 4.48
CA ASN A 469 -23.41 16.39 4.57
C ASN A 469 -22.81 15.19 3.79
N VAL A 470 -23.21 15.03 2.53
CA VAL A 470 -22.74 13.96 1.65
C VAL A 470 -22.07 14.59 0.44
N TYR A 471 -20.84 14.15 0.14
CA TYR A 471 -20.02 14.65 -0.94
C TYR A 471 -19.55 13.51 -1.83
N CYS A 472 -19.29 13.82 -3.12
CA CYS A 472 -18.63 12.92 -4.07
C CYS A 472 -17.20 13.40 -4.30
N LEU A 473 -16.22 12.51 -4.11
CA LEU A 473 -14.86 12.72 -4.58
C LEU A 473 -14.80 12.37 -6.07
N SER A 474 -14.41 13.33 -6.90
CA SER A 474 -14.33 13.19 -8.36
C SER A 474 -13.52 11.98 -8.80
N GLN A 475 -14.02 11.28 -9.81
CA GLN A 475 -13.34 10.14 -10.41
C GLN A 475 -11.96 10.52 -10.99
N ASP A 476 -11.77 11.75 -11.45
CA ASP A 476 -10.54 12.21 -12.09
C ASP A 476 -9.39 12.44 -11.10
N TYR A 477 -9.71 12.57 -9.81
CA TYR A 477 -8.74 12.87 -8.76
C TYR A 477 -7.59 11.83 -8.66
N PHE A 478 -7.83 10.57 -9.03
CA PHE A 478 -6.78 9.52 -8.91
C PHE A 478 -5.53 9.79 -9.78
N GLN A 479 -5.59 10.69 -10.76
CA GLN A 479 -4.48 11.11 -11.61
C GLN A 479 -3.84 12.44 -11.17
N GLN A 480 -4.45 13.13 -10.19
CA GLN A 480 -4.12 14.51 -9.79
C GLN A 480 -3.19 14.52 -8.57
N THR A 481 -1.98 13.99 -8.74
CA THR A 481 -1.02 13.84 -7.62
C THR A 481 -0.54 15.18 -7.07
N THR A 482 -0.35 16.19 -7.92
CA THR A 482 0.08 17.54 -7.52
C THR A 482 -1.01 18.30 -6.76
N HIS A 483 -2.26 17.88 -6.88
CA HIS A 483 -3.45 18.49 -6.27
C HIS A 483 -3.89 17.83 -4.95
N MET A 484 -3.03 17.02 -4.33
CA MET A 484 -3.36 16.38 -3.05
C MET A 484 -3.67 17.40 -1.95
N VAL A 485 -2.97 18.53 -1.94
CA VAL A 485 -3.19 19.58 -0.94
C VAL A 485 -4.48 20.36 -1.24
N ASP A 486 -4.87 20.52 -2.51
CA ASP A 486 -6.14 21.13 -2.87
C ASP A 486 -7.33 20.33 -2.29
N LEU A 487 -7.29 18.99 -2.38
CA LEU A 487 -8.29 18.14 -1.75
C LEU A 487 -8.29 18.28 -0.22
N ILE A 488 -7.11 18.38 0.42
CA ILE A 488 -7.02 18.60 1.87
C ILE A 488 -7.69 19.93 2.25
N GLU A 489 -7.45 21.01 1.47
CA GLU A 489 -8.10 22.32 1.66
C GLU A 489 -9.61 22.25 1.46
N GLU A 490 -10.09 21.50 0.45
CA GLU A 490 -11.52 21.31 0.21
C GLU A 490 -12.20 20.53 1.34
N ILE A 491 -11.56 19.44 1.81
CA ILE A 491 -12.05 18.69 2.99
C ILE A 491 -12.11 19.64 4.21
N HIS A 492 -11.06 20.42 4.45
CA HIS A 492 -11.03 21.39 5.54
C HIS A 492 -12.18 22.41 5.43
N GLY A 493 -12.38 22.98 4.23
CA GLY A 493 -13.49 23.90 3.95
C GLY A 493 -14.86 23.29 4.25
N VAL A 494 -15.07 22.03 3.90
CA VAL A 494 -16.28 21.27 4.27
C VAL A 494 -16.45 21.18 5.78
N LEU A 495 -15.37 20.82 6.50
CA LEU A 495 -15.41 20.62 7.95
C LEU A 495 -15.67 21.90 8.75
N ILE A 496 -15.19 23.04 8.27
CA ILE A 496 -15.46 24.35 8.92
C ILE A 496 -16.74 25.04 8.44
N GLY A 497 -17.46 24.41 7.50
CA GLY A 497 -18.71 24.95 6.93
C GLY A 497 -18.50 26.10 5.93
N ASP A 498 -17.32 26.18 5.31
CA ASP A 498 -16.96 27.14 4.25
C ASP A 498 -16.87 26.45 2.87
N ALA A 499 -17.66 25.41 2.68
CA ALA A 499 -17.77 24.72 1.39
C ALA A 499 -18.31 25.68 0.32
N THR A 500 -17.66 25.73 -0.84
CA THR A 500 -18.02 26.63 -1.94
C THR A 500 -18.33 25.84 -3.21
N ASP A 501 -19.15 26.43 -4.10
CA ASP A 501 -19.42 25.88 -5.45
C ASP A 501 -18.17 25.85 -6.36
N SER A 502 -17.02 26.30 -5.85
CA SER A 502 -15.74 26.34 -6.59
C SER A 502 -14.81 25.16 -6.26
N PHE A 503 -15.23 24.21 -5.45
CA PHE A 503 -14.46 23.00 -5.19
C PHE A 503 -14.36 22.17 -6.48
N GLU A 504 -13.16 21.66 -6.73
CA GLU A 504 -12.84 20.94 -7.96
C GLU A 504 -12.97 19.42 -7.75
N TYR A 505 -12.63 18.95 -6.56
CA TYR A 505 -12.56 17.51 -6.25
C TYR A 505 -13.69 17.00 -5.38
N LEU A 506 -14.30 17.86 -4.56
CA LEU A 506 -15.44 17.51 -3.71
C LEU A 506 -16.70 18.27 -4.15
N SER A 507 -17.69 17.56 -4.65
CA SER A 507 -19.01 18.10 -4.96
C SER A 507 -20.06 17.61 -3.98
N PRO A 508 -20.97 18.47 -3.47
CA PRO A 508 -22.11 18.01 -2.69
C PRO A 508 -23.01 17.11 -3.53
N ILE A 509 -23.56 16.06 -2.94
CA ILE A 509 -24.55 15.18 -3.56
C ILE A 509 -25.93 15.68 -3.13
N ASP A 510 -26.73 16.25 -4.08
CA ASP A 510 -28.04 16.86 -3.83
C ASP A 510 -29.22 15.85 -3.89
#